data_7b18fb7771b465bee8180f5f26b4d44e
#
_entry.id   7b18fb7771b465bee8180f5f26b4d44e
#
_cell.length_a   1.000
_cell.length_b   1.000
_cell.length_c   1.000
_cell.angle_alpha   90.00
_cell.angle_beta   90.00
_cell.angle_gamma   90.00
#
_symmetry.space_group_name_H-M   'P 1'
#
loop_
_entity.id
_entity.type
_entity.pdbx_description
1 polymer ?
#
loop_
_entity_poly.entity_id
_entity_poly.type
_entity_poly.pdbx_seq_one_letter_code
_entity_poly.pdbx_strand_id
1 'polypeptide(L)'
;NGFVRIRLTPEQKLNKEYFSEKDGKEWLDKFWDICSRNAKVIIDTNDPEGDNETERFAIANGIPKSEIPVRIPASLGCIIGNMVKRGLNSSMLMTGGDTLLGCIRNLGNAQLTPVGEFEIGIVLSKLISDNNKTHVFTKSGGFGEETLLTDMADKICRPA
;
A
#
# COMPACT_ATOMS: atom_id res chain seq x y z
N ASN A 1 16.92 1.20 -9.48
CA ASN A 1 15.62 1.05 -10.17
C ASN A 1 14.74 2.31 -10.12
N GLY A 2 15.21 3.43 -9.53
CA GLY A 2 14.51 4.72 -9.50
C GLY A 2 13.27 4.78 -8.60
N PHE A 3 13.10 3.83 -7.67
CA PHE A 3 12.04 3.88 -6.68
C PHE A 3 12.44 4.69 -5.45
N VAL A 4 11.53 5.55 -4.98
CA VAL A 4 11.59 6.12 -3.64
C VAL A 4 10.90 5.15 -2.69
N ARG A 5 11.63 4.63 -1.71
CA ARG A 5 11.12 3.69 -0.72
C ARG A 5 10.79 4.42 0.58
N ILE A 6 9.57 4.31 1.02
CA ILE A 6 9.06 4.86 2.29
C ILE A 6 8.73 3.69 3.20
N ARG A 7 9.50 3.50 4.27
CA ARG A 7 9.22 2.50 5.28
C ARG A 7 8.36 3.11 6.37
N LEU A 8 7.27 2.42 6.71
CA LEU A 8 6.40 2.81 7.80
C LEU A 8 7.03 2.45 9.15
N THR A 9 6.95 3.36 10.10
CA THR A 9 7.34 3.09 11.49
C THR A 9 6.35 2.14 12.15
N PRO A 10 6.72 1.46 13.25
CA PRO A 10 5.80 0.61 14.01
C PRO A 10 4.52 1.34 14.45
N GLU A 11 4.64 2.60 14.85
CA GLU A 11 3.51 3.43 15.23
C GLU A 11 2.57 3.68 14.03
N GLN A 12 3.10 4.03 12.87
CA GLN A 12 2.33 4.21 11.64
C GLN A 12 1.61 2.93 11.19
N LYS A 13 2.21 1.78 11.47
CA LYS A 13 1.63 0.47 11.16
C LYS A 13 0.52 0.07 12.14
N LEU A 14 0.63 0.41 13.42
CA LEU A 14 -0.17 -0.21 14.47
C LEU A 14 -1.09 0.75 15.24
N ASN A 15 -0.81 2.06 15.26
CA ASN A 15 -1.70 3.03 15.88
C ASN A 15 -2.86 3.35 14.91
N LYS A 16 -4.07 2.91 15.26
CA LYS A 16 -5.27 3.09 14.43
C LYS A 16 -5.63 4.55 14.17
N GLU A 17 -5.26 5.44 15.11
CA GLU A 17 -5.60 6.86 15.05
C GLU A 17 -4.48 7.72 14.43
N TYR A 18 -3.30 7.15 14.18
CA TYR A 18 -2.13 7.90 13.73
C TYR A 18 -2.44 8.86 12.58
N PHE A 19 -3.08 8.35 11.52
CA PHE A 19 -3.38 9.17 10.32
C PHE A 19 -4.56 10.14 10.48
N SER A 20 -5.29 10.07 11.60
CA SER A 20 -6.29 11.08 11.99
C SER A 20 -5.73 12.18 12.88
N GLU A 21 -4.61 11.96 13.52
CA GLU A 21 -3.89 12.92 14.36
C GLU A 21 -3.08 13.93 13.52
N LYS A 22 -2.55 14.95 14.18
CA LYS A 22 -1.81 16.04 13.52
C LYS A 22 -0.59 15.51 12.76
N ASP A 23 0.24 14.73 13.42
CA ASP A 23 1.51 14.23 12.86
C ASP A 23 1.25 13.30 11.66
N GLY A 24 0.20 12.48 11.74
CA GLY A 24 -0.22 11.61 10.64
C GLY A 24 -0.75 12.39 9.44
N LYS A 25 -1.48 13.48 9.67
CA LYS A 25 -1.94 14.37 8.58
C LYS A 25 -0.77 15.07 7.90
N GLU A 26 0.18 15.58 8.67
CA GLU A 26 1.42 16.18 8.14
C GLU A 26 2.24 15.15 7.35
N TRP A 27 2.28 13.91 7.82
CA TRP A 27 2.94 12.82 7.10
C TRP A 27 2.23 12.51 5.77
N LEU A 28 0.90 12.48 5.74
CA LEU A 28 0.10 12.28 4.52
C LEU A 28 0.33 13.41 3.50
N ASP A 29 0.49 14.65 3.95
CA ASP A 29 0.81 15.79 3.09
C ASP A 29 2.21 15.63 2.45
N LYS A 30 3.21 15.27 3.26
CA LYS A 30 4.57 14.98 2.77
C LYS A 30 4.58 13.79 1.80
N PHE A 31 3.80 12.75 2.11
CA PHE A 31 3.70 11.57 1.24
C PHE A 31 3.03 11.90 -0.09
N TRP A 32 2.00 12.75 -0.10
CA TRP A 32 1.40 13.29 -1.32
C TRP A 32 2.43 14.01 -2.19
N ASP A 33 3.25 14.87 -1.59
CA ASP A 33 4.32 15.60 -2.30
C ASP A 33 5.36 14.63 -2.91
N ILE A 34 5.70 13.57 -2.19
CA ILE A 34 6.60 12.52 -2.71
C ILE A 34 5.97 11.83 -3.92
N CYS A 35 4.71 11.40 -3.82
CA CYS A 35 4.01 10.73 -4.91
C CYS A 35 3.84 11.64 -6.14
N SER A 36 3.63 12.95 -5.92
CA SER A 36 3.45 13.92 -7.00
C SER A 36 4.75 14.22 -7.77
N ARG A 37 5.90 14.04 -7.13
CA ARG A 37 7.23 14.37 -7.71
C ARG A 37 8.00 13.15 -8.21
N ASN A 38 7.55 11.95 -7.88
CA ASN A 38 8.27 10.72 -8.20
C ASN A 38 7.36 9.74 -8.94
N ALA A 39 7.84 9.27 -10.08
CA ALA A 39 7.09 8.31 -10.90
C ALA A 39 6.97 6.91 -10.24
N LYS A 40 7.88 6.58 -9.34
CA LYS A 40 7.96 5.25 -8.72
C LYS A 40 8.15 5.39 -7.21
N VAL A 41 7.16 4.95 -6.43
CA VAL A 41 7.18 5.00 -4.95
C VAL A 41 6.81 3.64 -4.39
N ILE A 42 7.51 3.21 -3.35
CA ILE A 42 7.22 1.99 -2.59
C ILE A 42 6.89 2.36 -1.15
N ILE A 43 5.74 1.90 -0.67
CA ILE A 43 5.45 1.85 0.78
C ILE A 43 5.86 0.46 1.27
N ASP A 44 6.73 0.45 2.27
CA ASP A 44 7.27 -0.78 2.86
C ASP A 44 6.85 -0.91 4.31
N THR A 45 6.25 -2.04 4.64
CA THR A 45 5.78 -2.38 5.98
C THR A 45 6.69 -3.37 6.72
N ASN A 46 7.75 -3.84 6.07
CA ASN A 46 8.69 -4.75 6.72
C ASN A 46 9.55 -4.01 7.76
N ASP A 47 9.87 -4.70 8.82
CA ASP A 47 10.91 -4.25 9.74
C ASP A 47 12.30 -4.33 9.07
N PRO A 48 13.30 -3.59 9.55
CA PRO A 48 14.68 -3.79 9.12
C PRO A 48 15.10 -5.25 9.25
N GLU A 49 15.99 -5.69 8.37
CA GLU A 49 16.49 -7.07 8.41
C GLU A 49 17.13 -7.36 9.79
N GLY A 50 16.72 -8.47 10.39
CA GLY A 50 17.20 -8.88 11.72
C GLY A 50 16.55 -8.13 12.89
N ASP A 51 15.56 -7.27 12.64
CA ASP A 51 14.85 -6.51 13.68
C ASP A 51 13.36 -6.93 13.75
N ASN A 52 12.76 -6.73 14.93
CA ASN A 52 11.37 -7.01 15.24
C ASN A 52 10.70 -5.77 15.86
N GLU A 53 10.93 -4.59 15.30
CA GLU A 53 10.45 -3.32 15.84
C GLU A 53 8.92 -3.30 15.98
N THR A 54 8.21 -3.85 15.00
CA THR A 54 6.75 -3.90 14.99
C THR A 54 6.21 -4.74 16.14
N GLU A 55 6.78 -5.92 16.39
CA GLU A 55 6.35 -6.79 17.49
C GLU A 55 6.70 -6.17 18.86
N ARG A 56 7.89 -5.58 19.01
CA ARG A 56 8.28 -4.87 20.25
C ARG A 56 7.35 -3.71 20.55
N PHE A 57 7.00 -2.92 19.55
CA PHE A 57 6.03 -1.83 19.70
C PHE A 57 4.65 -2.35 20.11
N ALA A 58 4.18 -3.44 19.49
CA ALA A 58 2.92 -4.05 19.83
C ALA A 58 2.88 -4.48 21.31
N ILE A 59 3.92 -5.18 21.79
CA ILE A 59 4.04 -5.62 23.18
C ILE A 59 4.02 -4.40 24.13
N ALA A 60 4.83 -3.39 23.85
CA ALA A 60 4.94 -2.20 24.69
C ALA A 60 3.61 -1.41 24.79
N ASN A 61 2.76 -1.51 23.80
CA ASN A 61 1.46 -0.81 23.75
C ASN A 61 0.25 -1.72 24.01
N GLY A 62 0.47 -2.95 24.49
CA GLY A 62 -0.61 -3.88 24.80
C GLY A 62 -1.43 -4.34 23.60
N ILE A 63 -0.85 -4.30 22.40
CA ILE A 63 -1.50 -4.73 21.17
C ILE A 63 -1.30 -6.25 21.01
N PRO A 64 -2.40 -7.03 20.95
CA PRO A 64 -2.29 -8.46 20.73
C PRO A 64 -1.58 -8.78 19.41
N LYS A 65 -0.73 -9.81 19.40
CA LYS A 65 -0.01 -10.25 18.19
C LYS A 65 -0.97 -10.57 17.03
N SER A 66 -2.15 -11.08 17.34
CA SER A 66 -3.21 -11.37 16.35
C SER A 66 -3.79 -10.13 15.66
N GLU A 67 -3.62 -8.94 16.23
CA GLU A 67 -4.06 -7.69 15.61
C GLU A 67 -3.04 -7.10 14.63
N ILE A 68 -1.77 -7.47 14.71
CA ILE A 68 -0.73 -6.95 13.82
C ILE A 68 -1.11 -7.14 12.34
N PRO A 69 -1.47 -8.36 11.88
CA PRO A 69 -1.83 -8.59 10.47
C PRO A 69 -3.15 -7.90 10.05
N VAL A 70 -3.93 -7.41 11.00
CA VAL A 70 -5.15 -6.64 10.72
C VAL A 70 -4.88 -5.13 10.66
N ARG A 71 -4.03 -4.63 11.56
CA ARG A 71 -3.74 -3.19 11.66
C ARG A 71 -2.89 -2.67 10.51
N ILE A 72 -1.89 -3.44 10.07
CA ILE A 72 -1.01 -3.03 8.95
C ILE A 72 -1.80 -2.79 7.65
N PRO A 73 -2.66 -3.71 7.17
CA PRO A 73 -3.50 -3.44 6.00
C PRO A 73 -4.47 -2.27 6.19
N ALA A 74 -5.00 -2.08 7.39
CA ALA A 74 -5.87 -0.94 7.68
C ALA A 74 -5.13 0.39 7.56
N SER A 75 -3.91 0.49 8.09
CA SER A 75 -3.05 1.67 7.96
C SER A 75 -2.68 1.97 6.51
N LEU A 76 -2.30 0.95 5.74
CA LEU A 76 -2.10 1.10 4.30
C LEU A 76 -3.36 1.58 3.59
N GLY A 77 -4.53 1.05 3.98
CA GLY A 77 -5.82 1.50 3.47
C GLY A 77 -6.09 2.98 3.72
N CYS A 78 -5.77 3.48 4.92
CA CYS A 78 -5.89 4.92 5.24
C CYS A 78 -4.98 5.76 4.34
N ILE A 79 -3.73 5.36 4.13
CA ILE A 79 -2.78 6.06 3.28
C ILE A 79 -3.29 6.09 1.83
N ILE A 80 -3.57 4.93 1.25
CA ILE A 80 -4.01 4.81 -0.15
C ILE A 80 -5.35 5.50 -0.36
N GLY A 81 -6.30 5.32 0.58
CA GLY A 81 -7.59 6.01 0.55
C GLY A 81 -7.45 7.54 0.52
N ASN A 82 -6.50 8.09 1.28
CA ASN A 82 -6.20 9.52 1.25
C ASN A 82 -5.61 9.96 -0.09
N MET A 83 -4.67 9.19 -0.65
CA MET A 83 -4.06 9.49 -1.95
C MET A 83 -5.09 9.45 -3.08
N VAL A 84 -5.94 8.45 -3.12
CA VAL A 84 -7.01 8.33 -4.13
C VAL A 84 -8.00 9.49 -4.02
N LYS A 85 -8.42 9.85 -2.80
CA LYS A 85 -9.33 11.01 -2.57
C LYS A 85 -8.72 12.34 -3.03
N ARG A 86 -7.40 12.48 -2.93
CA ARG A 86 -6.67 13.65 -3.46
C ARG A 86 -6.51 13.64 -4.98
N GLY A 87 -6.92 12.58 -5.65
CA GLY A 87 -6.85 12.45 -7.11
C GLY A 87 -5.52 11.88 -7.62
N LEU A 88 -4.87 11.02 -6.83
CA LEU A 88 -3.65 10.33 -7.29
C LEU A 88 -3.97 9.51 -8.56
N ASN A 89 -3.39 9.94 -9.68
CA ASN A 89 -3.50 9.25 -10.98
C ASN A 89 -2.26 8.37 -11.18
N SER A 90 -2.31 7.17 -10.61
CA SER A 90 -1.18 6.24 -10.64
C SER A 90 -1.67 4.80 -10.64
N SER A 91 -0.96 3.91 -11.33
CA SER A 91 -1.18 2.48 -11.15
C SER A 91 -0.63 2.02 -9.82
N MET A 92 -1.33 1.10 -9.16
CA MET A 92 -0.93 0.55 -7.87
C MET A 92 -0.62 -0.94 -8.00
N LEU A 93 0.50 -1.36 -7.43
CA LEU A 93 0.82 -2.78 -7.25
C LEU A 93 0.72 -3.13 -5.77
N MET A 94 -0.16 -4.06 -5.43
CA MET A 94 -0.42 -4.51 -4.07
C MET A 94 -0.02 -5.97 -3.91
N THR A 95 0.77 -6.26 -2.89
CA THR A 95 1.13 -7.63 -2.51
C THR A 95 0.29 -8.08 -1.32
N GLY A 96 -0.38 -9.22 -1.47
CA GLY A 96 -1.25 -9.81 -0.44
C GLY A 96 -2.71 -9.34 -0.52
N GLY A 97 -3.63 -10.31 -0.36
CA GLY A 97 -5.08 -10.06 -0.40
C GLY A 97 -5.57 -9.18 0.75
N ASP A 98 -4.97 -9.30 1.94
CA ASP A 98 -5.32 -8.48 3.11
C ASP A 98 -5.01 -7.01 2.89
N THR A 99 -3.88 -6.70 2.22
CA THR A 99 -3.51 -5.34 1.83
C THR A 99 -4.56 -4.74 0.89
N LEU A 100 -4.96 -5.47 -0.14
CA LEU A 100 -6.01 -5.05 -1.06
C LEU A 100 -7.33 -4.80 -0.33
N LEU A 101 -7.74 -5.73 0.54
CA LEU A 101 -8.98 -5.62 1.31
C LEU A 101 -8.95 -4.42 2.25
N GLY A 102 -7.82 -4.16 2.92
CA GLY A 102 -7.62 -2.97 3.75
C GLY A 102 -7.77 -1.68 2.96
N CYS A 103 -7.20 -1.62 1.75
CA CYS A 103 -7.34 -0.47 0.86
C CYS A 103 -8.78 -0.26 0.42
N ILE A 104 -9.48 -1.30 -0.04
CA ILE A 104 -10.86 -1.20 -0.53
C ILE A 104 -11.80 -0.72 0.57
N ARG A 105 -11.67 -1.23 1.80
CA ARG A 105 -12.49 -0.83 2.95
C ARG A 105 -12.38 0.66 3.28
N ASN A 106 -11.25 1.28 3.00
CA ASN A 106 -11.02 2.71 3.27
C ASN A 106 -11.41 3.63 2.09
N LEU A 107 -11.78 3.07 0.95
CA LEU A 107 -12.19 3.82 -0.24
C LEU A 107 -13.70 4.07 -0.33
N GLY A 108 -14.48 3.62 0.65
CA GLY A 108 -15.94 3.81 0.66
C GLY A 108 -16.62 3.00 -0.45
N ASN A 109 -17.27 3.68 -1.39
CA ASN A 109 -17.99 3.06 -2.51
C ASN A 109 -17.04 2.58 -3.64
N ALA A 110 -15.99 1.85 -3.29
CA ALA A 110 -15.04 1.36 -4.26
C ALA A 110 -15.54 0.07 -4.94
N GLN A 111 -15.42 0.03 -6.26
CA GLN A 111 -15.66 -1.16 -7.08
C GLN A 111 -14.33 -1.63 -7.67
N LEU A 112 -14.02 -2.89 -7.47
CA LEU A 112 -12.88 -3.55 -8.10
C LEU A 112 -13.40 -4.51 -9.18
N THR A 113 -13.07 -4.21 -10.42
CA THR A 113 -13.47 -5.03 -11.57
C THR A 113 -12.24 -5.70 -12.17
N PRO A 114 -12.11 -7.03 -12.11
CA PRO A 114 -11.02 -7.75 -12.77
C PRO A 114 -11.05 -7.48 -14.28
N VAL A 115 -9.89 -7.21 -14.85
CA VAL A 115 -9.70 -7.03 -16.29
C VAL A 115 -9.14 -8.32 -16.91
N GLY A 116 -8.19 -8.96 -16.22
CA GLY A 116 -7.57 -10.19 -16.66
C GLY A 116 -6.28 -10.49 -15.88
N GLU A 117 -5.67 -11.60 -16.23
CA GLU A 117 -4.34 -11.94 -15.74
C GLU A 117 -3.28 -11.16 -16.52
N PHE A 118 -2.46 -10.41 -15.81
CA PHE A 118 -1.37 -9.63 -16.40
C PHE A 118 -0.10 -10.45 -16.55
N GLU A 119 0.21 -11.23 -15.55
CA GLU A 119 1.26 -12.24 -15.48
C GLU A 119 0.75 -13.38 -14.60
N ILE A 120 1.38 -14.54 -14.64
CA ILE A 120 1.00 -15.69 -13.82
C ILE A 120 0.96 -15.28 -12.34
N GLY A 121 -0.22 -15.39 -11.72
CA GLY A 121 -0.46 -15.02 -10.33
C GLY A 121 -0.59 -13.51 -10.06
N ILE A 122 -0.70 -12.70 -11.11
CA ILE A 122 -0.91 -11.26 -11.01
C ILE A 122 -2.16 -10.86 -11.80
N VAL A 123 -3.14 -10.37 -11.09
CA VAL A 123 -4.40 -9.92 -11.67
C VAL A 123 -4.39 -8.41 -11.84
N LEU A 124 -4.69 -7.95 -13.04
CA LEU A 124 -5.00 -6.55 -13.32
C LEU A 124 -6.49 -6.32 -13.08
N SER A 125 -6.80 -5.31 -12.29
CA SER A 125 -8.15 -4.85 -12.02
C SER A 125 -8.28 -3.36 -12.24
N LYS A 126 -9.48 -2.90 -12.54
CA LYS A 126 -9.87 -1.48 -12.47
C LYS A 126 -10.50 -1.22 -11.12
N LEU A 127 -9.95 -0.26 -10.40
CA LEU A 127 -10.53 0.28 -9.18
C LEU A 127 -11.26 1.57 -9.53
N ILE A 128 -12.54 1.62 -9.22
CA ILE A 128 -13.39 2.80 -9.38
C ILE A 128 -13.84 3.21 -7.98
N SER A 129 -13.51 4.42 -7.58
CA SER A 129 -13.95 5.00 -6.31
C SER A 129 -14.36 6.44 -6.55
N ASP A 130 -15.64 6.75 -6.32
CA ASP A 130 -16.24 8.04 -6.65
C ASP A 130 -15.93 8.43 -8.11
N ASN A 131 -15.18 9.52 -8.32
CA ASN A 131 -14.80 10.00 -9.66
C ASN A 131 -13.41 9.54 -10.13
N ASN A 132 -12.74 8.71 -9.33
CA ASN A 132 -11.38 8.26 -9.63
C ASN A 132 -11.39 6.84 -10.21
N LYS A 133 -10.60 6.67 -11.26
CA LYS A 133 -10.34 5.36 -11.88
C LYS A 133 -8.84 5.11 -11.88
N THR A 134 -8.43 3.97 -11.34
CA THR A 134 -7.01 3.59 -11.33
C THR A 134 -6.85 2.09 -11.63
N HIS A 135 -5.68 1.70 -12.09
CA HIS A 135 -5.33 0.31 -12.29
C HIS A 135 -4.68 -0.26 -11.03
N VAL A 136 -5.12 -1.42 -10.63
CA VAL A 136 -4.57 -2.14 -9.49
C VAL A 136 -4.09 -3.50 -9.96
N PHE A 137 -2.81 -3.75 -9.78
CA PHE A 137 -2.17 -5.04 -9.95
C PHE A 137 -2.12 -5.72 -8.59
N THR A 138 -2.68 -6.90 -8.47
CA THR A 138 -2.66 -7.67 -7.23
C THR A 138 -1.83 -8.92 -7.41
N LYS A 139 -0.86 -9.11 -6.52
CA LYS A 139 0.01 -10.27 -6.47
C LYS A 139 -0.33 -11.11 -5.24
N SER A 140 -0.49 -12.42 -5.42
CA SER A 140 -0.57 -13.35 -4.30
C SER A 140 0.73 -13.34 -3.49
N GLY A 141 0.66 -13.36 -2.16
CA GLY A 141 1.77 -13.10 -1.26
C GLY A 141 3.06 -13.86 -1.59
N GLY A 142 3.07 -15.17 -1.46
CA GLY A 142 4.24 -16.03 -1.64
C GLY A 142 4.54 -16.48 -3.08
N PHE A 143 3.88 -15.93 -4.08
CA PHE A 143 4.00 -16.37 -5.46
C PHE A 143 5.02 -15.53 -6.26
N GLY A 144 5.78 -16.16 -7.16
CA GLY A 144 6.67 -15.53 -8.15
C GLY A 144 8.14 -15.52 -7.77
N GLU A 145 8.98 -15.29 -8.77
CA GLU A 145 10.44 -15.21 -8.67
C GLU A 145 10.89 -13.92 -7.97
N GLU A 146 12.12 -13.88 -7.49
CA GLU A 146 12.71 -12.71 -6.81
C GLU A 146 12.65 -11.42 -7.64
N THR A 147 12.77 -11.54 -8.96
CA THR A 147 12.78 -10.39 -9.89
C THR A 147 11.39 -9.92 -10.28
N LEU A 148 10.33 -10.67 -9.93
CA LEU A 148 8.98 -10.42 -10.41
C LEU A 148 8.50 -8.98 -10.22
N LEU A 149 8.74 -8.39 -9.04
CA LEU A 149 8.30 -7.02 -8.76
C LEU A 149 9.07 -5.97 -9.57
N THR A 150 10.35 -6.20 -9.83
CA THR A 150 11.18 -5.33 -10.68
C THR A 150 10.76 -5.42 -12.15
N ASP A 151 10.53 -6.61 -12.63
CA ASP A 151 10.11 -6.86 -14.00
C ASP A 151 8.72 -6.28 -14.27
N MET A 152 7.81 -6.41 -13.31
CA MET A 152 6.50 -5.78 -13.37
C MET A 152 6.59 -4.25 -13.38
N ALA A 153 7.38 -3.66 -12.50
CA ALA A 153 7.56 -2.23 -12.45
C ALA A 153 8.08 -1.68 -13.79
N ASP A 154 9.00 -2.38 -14.41
CA ASP A 154 9.53 -2.01 -15.72
C ASP A 154 8.46 -2.15 -16.82
N LYS A 155 7.61 -3.19 -16.79
CA LYS A 155 6.50 -3.35 -17.74
C LYS A 155 5.42 -2.27 -17.57
N ILE A 156 5.04 -1.95 -16.33
CA ILE A 156 4.01 -0.94 -16.03
C ILE A 156 4.49 0.48 -16.36
N CYS A 157 5.77 0.77 -16.15
CA CYS A 157 6.34 2.10 -16.33
C CYS A 157 6.94 2.36 -17.73
N ARG A 158 6.90 1.40 -18.65
CA ARG A 158 7.33 1.63 -20.04
C ARG A 158 6.34 2.60 -20.69
N PRO A 159 6.82 3.67 -21.33
CA PRO A 159 5.96 4.47 -22.20
C PRO A 159 5.44 3.59 -23.33
N ALA A 160 4.16 3.77 -23.67
CA ALA A 160 3.52 3.12 -24.80
C ALA A 160 4.14 3.60 -26.13
#